data_65aaa019410be0fbe4d5f19c27fabb57
#
_entry.id   65aaa019410be0fbe4d5f19c27fabb57
#
_cell.length_a   1.000
_cell.length_b   1.000
_cell.length_c   1.000
_cell.angle_alpha   90.00
_cell.angle_beta   90.00
_cell.angle_gamma   90.00
#
_symmetry.space_group_name_H-M   'P 1'
#
loop_
_entity.id
_entity.type
_entity.pdbx_description
1 polymer ?
#
loop_
_entity_poly.entity_id
_entity_poly.type
_entity_poly.pdbx_seq_one_letter_code
_entity_poly.pdbx_strand_id
1 'polypeptide(L)'
;MIGRLLDALAGRVTAADAVVKTDDTITLSISPDGDTRVAGARSQLSHLRVARQGRIGFASTTGDEDAELVGRAMAGAASGEALELFLPAPAPLPAVVTREPQAATADAEELHALARALYERLTRTHRRVEAWAERSTGSVQVASTRSVLAGYEVSVAGLGAVVESIGAESAPPCRVHYAAVALPALRDVERLVDEVSARLDPPILTGAGAIGSGPVYLAPRAVAALLRPVRAALTGYEALLGRSPLRGRLGEQVFDRKLTLLDDPLAPGRPGSRPIDDDGVVSRRVTLVDRGVLTALASDLLVGARAQVPSTGHGWRMPNAATRVGLTNLRMEPGTEDPGALLGGLSRGVMIQDLEWGGGANPLAGTVVLRAPWAYLVEGGLIRGRLEGVTLFGNVFEVLNRIAAVGNDPIWVGAQELPSLVVEGLTVACDR
;
A
#
# COMPACT_ATOMS: atom_id res chain seq x y z
N MET A 1 6.68 -28.83 7.29
CA MET A 1 5.55 -28.69 6.37
C MET A 1 6.01 -28.47 4.93
N ILE A 2 6.65 -27.33 4.58
CA ILE A 2 6.94 -26.98 3.17
C ILE A 2 7.78 -28.02 2.42
N GLY A 3 8.77 -28.66 3.06
CA GLY A 3 9.57 -29.74 2.46
C GLY A 3 8.71 -30.96 2.09
N ARG A 4 7.80 -31.38 2.96
CA ARG A 4 6.90 -32.52 2.69
C ARG A 4 6.00 -32.31 1.47
N LEU A 5 5.57 -31.06 1.21
CA LEU A 5 4.78 -30.74 0.01
C LEU A 5 5.58 -30.97 -1.28
N LEU A 6 6.85 -30.59 -1.29
CA LEU A 6 7.73 -30.81 -2.45
C LEU A 6 8.15 -32.27 -2.60
N ASP A 7 8.42 -32.95 -1.48
CA ASP A 7 8.77 -34.40 -1.46
C ASP A 7 7.66 -35.25 -2.07
N ALA A 8 6.38 -34.92 -1.78
CA ALA A 8 5.21 -35.61 -2.33
C ALA A 8 5.06 -35.44 -3.86
N LEU A 9 5.77 -34.50 -4.46
CA LEU A 9 5.75 -34.19 -5.89
C LEU A 9 6.98 -34.75 -6.64
N ALA A 10 7.95 -35.31 -5.93
CA ALA A 10 9.18 -35.84 -6.52
C ALA A 10 8.87 -36.87 -7.62
N GLY A 11 9.45 -36.70 -8.80
CA GLY A 11 9.24 -37.54 -9.97
C GLY A 11 7.86 -37.41 -10.65
N ARG A 12 6.96 -36.59 -10.13
CA ARG A 12 5.57 -36.44 -10.64
C ARG A 12 5.37 -35.14 -11.44
N VAL A 13 6.24 -34.16 -11.26
CA VAL A 13 6.18 -32.82 -11.87
C VAL A 13 7.53 -32.42 -12.45
N THR A 14 7.52 -31.49 -13.41
CA THR A 14 8.75 -30.92 -13.99
C THR A 14 9.30 -29.78 -13.12
N ALA A 15 8.43 -29.05 -12.44
CA ALA A 15 8.78 -28.00 -11.48
C ALA A 15 7.66 -27.81 -10.47
N ALA A 16 8.01 -27.42 -9.24
CA ALA A 16 7.04 -26.98 -8.22
C ALA A 16 7.68 -25.98 -7.29
N ASP A 17 6.85 -25.08 -6.78
CA ASP A 17 7.18 -24.19 -5.68
C ASP A 17 6.03 -24.09 -4.68
N ALA A 18 6.37 -23.82 -3.43
CA ALA A 18 5.43 -23.69 -2.34
C ALA A 18 5.74 -22.45 -1.50
N VAL A 19 4.70 -21.85 -0.96
CA VAL A 19 4.79 -20.77 0.02
C VAL A 19 3.90 -21.12 1.20
N VAL A 20 4.44 -20.98 2.40
CA VAL A 20 3.67 -21.08 3.65
C VAL A 20 3.82 -19.77 4.41
N LYS A 21 2.69 -19.16 4.73
CA LYS A 21 2.62 -17.93 5.52
C LYS A 21 1.83 -18.20 6.79
N THR A 22 2.34 -17.72 7.92
CA THR A 22 1.62 -17.73 9.19
C THR A 22 1.41 -16.30 9.64
N ASP A 23 0.32 -16.04 10.35
CA ASP A 23 0.00 -14.76 10.94
C ASP A 23 -0.70 -14.96 12.28
N ASP A 24 -0.28 -14.19 13.28
CA ASP A 24 -0.89 -14.12 14.62
C ASP A 24 -1.10 -12.64 14.94
N THR A 25 -2.34 -12.21 14.93
CA THR A 25 -2.74 -10.82 15.12
C THR A 25 -3.46 -10.65 16.44
N ILE A 26 -3.14 -9.59 17.19
CA ILE A 26 -3.91 -9.08 18.32
C ILE A 26 -4.27 -7.64 18.01
N THR A 27 -5.55 -7.32 18.11
CA THR A 27 -6.07 -5.96 18.00
C THR A 27 -6.78 -5.60 19.30
N LEU A 28 -6.44 -4.46 19.86
CA LEU A 28 -7.11 -3.87 21.00
C LEU A 28 -7.76 -2.57 20.56
N SER A 29 -9.04 -2.39 20.85
CA SER A 29 -9.77 -1.15 20.56
C SER A 29 -10.48 -0.62 21.79
N ILE A 30 -10.60 0.72 21.88
CA ILE A 30 -11.36 1.45 22.88
C ILE A 30 -12.47 2.17 22.13
N SER A 31 -13.73 1.83 22.48
CA SER A 31 -14.93 2.42 21.85
C SER A 31 -15.12 3.88 22.27
N PRO A 32 -16.01 4.63 21.60
CA PRO A 32 -16.36 6.00 22.04
C PRO A 32 -16.92 6.09 23.46
N ASP A 33 -17.48 5.01 23.98
CA ASP A 33 -18.03 4.93 25.35
C ASP A 33 -16.97 4.51 26.38
N GLY A 34 -15.72 4.27 25.95
CA GLY A 34 -14.60 3.87 26.78
C GLY A 34 -14.46 2.37 27.01
N ASP A 35 -15.32 1.54 26.39
CA ASP A 35 -15.24 0.09 26.50
C ASP A 35 -14.04 -0.44 25.73
N THR A 36 -13.28 -1.32 26.39
CA THR A 36 -12.13 -2.00 25.77
C THR A 36 -12.54 -3.34 25.20
N ARG A 37 -12.09 -3.62 23.97
CA ARG A 37 -12.24 -4.91 23.28
C ARG A 37 -10.88 -5.43 22.85
N VAL A 38 -10.70 -6.74 22.99
CA VAL A 38 -9.52 -7.45 22.50
C VAL A 38 -9.99 -8.51 21.51
N ALA A 39 -9.38 -8.53 20.34
CA ALA A 39 -9.61 -9.54 19.32
C ALA A 39 -8.26 -10.17 18.94
N GLY A 40 -8.26 -11.49 18.74
CA GLY A 40 -7.10 -12.25 18.28
C GLY A 40 -7.48 -13.13 17.09
N ALA A 41 -6.57 -13.26 16.14
CA ALA A 41 -6.73 -14.13 14.99
C ALA A 41 -5.41 -14.82 14.66
N ARG A 42 -5.48 -16.10 14.32
CA ARG A 42 -4.36 -16.85 13.76
C ARG A 42 -4.76 -17.38 12.42
N SER A 43 -3.87 -17.26 11.46
CA SER A 43 -4.07 -17.81 10.14
C SER A 43 -2.81 -18.48 9.62
N GLN A 44 -3.01 -19.46 8.76
CA GLN A 44 -1.97 -20.06 7.94
C GLN A 44 -2.48 -20.12 6.51
N LEU A 45 -1.61 -19.79 5.57
CA LEU A 45 -1.86 -19.97 4.15
C LEU A 45 -0.75 -20.85 3.57
N SER A 46 -1.11 -21.99 3.02
CA SER A 46 -0.22 -22.82 2.21
C SER A 46 -0.63 -22.70 0.75
N HIS A 47 0.32 -22.36 -0.10
CA HIS A 47 0.11 -22.21 -1.54
C HIS A 47 1.11 -23.09 -2.29
N LEU A 48 0.61 -23.88 -3.25
CA LEU A 48 1.39 -24.77 -4.09
C LEU A 48 1.16 -24.46 -5.56
N ARG A 49 2.24 -24.31 -6.32
CA ARG A 49 2.23 -24.25 -7.78
C ARG A 49 3.02 -25.43 -8.33
N VAL A 50 2.49 -26.07 -9.34
CA VAL A 50 3.13 -27.21 -10.03
C VAL A 50 3.17 -26.97 -11.52
N ALA A 51 4.24 -27.40 -12.18
CA ALA A 51 4.32 -27.54 -13.61
C ALA A 51 4.43 -29.02 -13.99
N ARG A 52 3.51 -29.48 -14.84
CA ARG A 52 3.43 -30.87 -15.30
C ARG A 52 3.06 -30.90 -16.77
N GLN A 53 3.83 -31.60 -17.57
CA GLN A 53 3.59 -31.75 -19.02
C GLN A 53 3.40 -30.40 -19.75
N GLY A 54 4.20 -29.40 -19.37
CA GLY A 54 4.13 -28.05 -19.96
C GLY A 54 2.94 -27.21 -19.52
N ARG A 55 2.18 -27.66 -18.52
CA ARG A 55 1.03 -26.93 -17.96
C ARG A 55 1.22 -26.61 -16.49
N ILE A 56 0.68 -25.50 -16.04
CA ILE A 56 0.75 -25.06 -14.64
C ILE A 56 -0.57 -25.24 -13.92
N GLY A 57 -0.48 -25.65 -12.65
CA GLY A 57 -1.62 -25.77 -11.73
C GLY A 57 -1.31 -25.10 -10.41
N PHE A 58 -2.36 -24.64 -9.74
CA PHE A 58 -2.28 -23.94 -8.45
C PHE A 58 -3.28 -24.55 -7.48
N ALA A 59 -2.91 -24.54 -6.21
CA ALA A 59 -3.85 -24.74 -5.12
C ALA A 59 -3.40 -23.94 -3.89
N SER A 60 -4.35 -23.57 -3.05
CA SER A 60 -4.08 -22.99 -1.74
C SER A 60 -5.03 -23.57 -0.69
N THR A 61 -4.59 -23.56 0.56
CA THR A 61 -5.39 -23.96 1.72
C THR A 61 -5.02 -23.09 2.93
N THR A 62 -5.99 -22.91 3.81
CA THR A 62 -5.77 -22.34 5.16
C THR A 62 -5.75 -23.42 6.24
N GLY A 63 -5.88 -24.72 5.85
CA GLY A 63 -5.78 -25.88 6.71
C GLY A 63 -4.46 -26.63 6.55
N ASP A 64 -4.34 -27.76 7.25
CA ASP A 64 -3.14 -28.61 7.28
C ASP A 64 -3.21 -29.82 6.32
N GLU A 65 -4.09 -29.80 5.32
CA GLU A 65 -4.35 -30.94 4.43
C GLU A 65 -3.36 -30.97 3.24
N ASP A 66 -2.10 -31.32 3.54
CA ASP A 66 -1.01 -31.36 2.56
C ASP A 66 -1.35 -32.26 1.34
N ALA A 67 -1.94 -33.43 1.57
CA ALA A 67 -2.27 -34.38 0.49
C ALA A 67 -3.37 -33.85 -0.44
N GLU A 68 -4.39 -33.20 0.09
CA GLU A 68 -5.46 -32.59 -0.69
C GLU A 68 -4.93 -31.40 -1.49
N LEU A 69 -4.07 -30.55 -0.89
CA LEU A 69 -3.42 -29.44 -1.56
C LEU A 69 -2.62 -29.90 -2.80
N VAL A 70 -1.83 -30.96 -2.63
CA VAL A 70 -1.08 -31.61 -3.73
C VAL A 70 -2.04 -32.14 -4.80
N GLY A 71 -3.09 -32.85 -4.40
CA GLY A 71 -4.10 -33.38 -5.33
C GLY A 71 -4.76 -32.30 -6.17
N ARG A 72 -5.18 -31.20 -5.54
CA ARG A 72 -5.82 -30.06 -6.21
C ARG A 72 -4.86 -29.32 -7.17
N ALA A 73 -3.60 -29.10 -6.78
CA ALA A 73 -2.61 -28.48 -7.65
C ALA A 73 -2.32 -29.35 -8.88
N MET A 74 -2.19 -30.66 -8.70
CA MET A 74 -1.98 -31.63 -9.77
C MET A 74 -3.18 -31.74 -10.73
N ALA A 75 -4.40 -31.73 -10.21
CA ALA A 75 -5.62 -31.68 -11.01
C ALA A 75 -5.73 -30.36 -11.80
N GLY A 76 -5.39 -29.23 -11.15
CA GLY A 76 -5.32 -27.94 -11.81
C GLY A 76 -4.34 -27.91 -13.00
N ALA A 77 -3.20 -28.59 -12.90
CA ALA A 77 -2.25 -28.68 -14.00
C ALA A 77 -2.76 -29.47 -15.20
N ALA A 78 -3.69 -30.41 -15.01
CA ALA A 78 -4.23 -31.21 -16.10
C ALA A 78 -5.00 -30.37 -17.15
N SER A 79 -5.68 -29.31 -16.70
CA SER A 79 -6.43 -28.36 -17.53
C SER A 79 -5.87 -26.93 -17.53
N GLY A 80 -4.74 -26.72 -16.85
CA GLY A 80 -4.14 -25.41 -16.67
C GLY A 80 -3.53 -24.84 -17.92
N GLU A 81 -3.08 -23.59 -17.80
CA GLU A 81 -2.41 -22.87 -18.88
C GLU A 81 -1.13 -23.60 -19.34
N ALA A 82 -0.95 -23.67 -20.65
CA ALA A 82 0.32 -24.14 -21.24
C ALA A 82 1.36 -23.03 -21.08
N LEU A 83 2.28 -23.21 -20.14
CA LEU A 83 3.33 -22.24 -19.84
C LEU A 83 4.55 -22.95 -19.27
N GLU A 84 5.72 -22.66 -19.79
CA GLU A 84 6.97 -23.13 -19.23
C GLU A 84 7.33 -22.28 -18.02
N LEU A 85 7.54 -22.95 -16.88
CA LEU A 85 7.84 -22.29 -15.61
C LEU A 85 9.32 -22.40 -15.28
N PHE A 86 10.02 -21.30 -15.36
CA PHE A 86 11.43 -21.18 -14.97
C PHE A 86 11.55 -20.70 -13.53
N LEU A 87 11.76 -21.65 -12.60
CA LEU A 87 11.99 -21.32 -11.19
C LEU A 87 13.38 -20.74 -10.98
N PRO A 88 13.56 -19.76 -10.06
CA PRO A 88 14.86 -19.20 -9.75
C PRO A 88 15.79 -20.25 -9.11
N ALA A 89 17.09 -20.05 -9.28
CA ALA A 89 18.10 -20.75 -8.51
C ALA A 89 18.26 -20.14 -7.12
N PRO A 90 18.76 -20.91 -6.12
CA PRO A 90 19.09 -20.36 -4.82
C PRO A 90 20.11 -19.22 -4.95
N ALA A 91 19.91 -18.16 -4.18
CA ALA A 91 20.85 -17.05 -4.11
C ALA A 91 20.87 -16.48 -2.68
N PRO A 92 21.97 -15.81 -2.26
CA PRO A 92 22.05 -15.16 -0.96
C PRO A 92 20.92 -14.12 -0.79
N LEU A 93 20.28 -14.13 0.38
CA LEU A 93 19.23 -13.16 0.69
C LEU A 93 19.86 -11.86 1.21
N PRO A 94 19.35 -10.70 0.81
CA PRO A 94 19.75 -9.43 1.38
C PRO A 94 19.30 -9.33 2.84
N ALA A 95 20.11 -8.66 3.66
CA ALA A 95 19.72 -8.33 5.02
C ALA A 95 18.67 -7.22 4.98
N VAL A 96 17.51 -7.47 5.59
CA VAL A 96 16.43 -6.49 5.72
C VAL A 96 15.69 -6.69 7.04
N VAL A 97 15.36 -5.60 7.71
CA VAL A 97 14.61 -5.63 8.98
C VAL A 97 13.13 -5.81 8.67
N THR A 98 12.63 -7.03 8.84
CA THR A 98 11.22 -7.41 8.66
C THR A 98 10.51 -7.72 9.97
N ARG A 99 11.29 -7.88 11.06
CA ARG A 99 10.80 -8.19 12.40
C ARG A 99 11.56 -7.36 13.44
N GLU A 100 10.81 -6.84 14.39
CA GLU A 100 11.33 -6.19 15.58
C GLU A 100 10.86 -6.98 16.82
N PRO A 101 11.76 -7.38 17.73
CA PRO A 101 11.44 -8.29 18.84
C PRO A 101 10.32 -7.77 19.75
N GLN A 102 10.35 -6.50 20.16
CA GLN A 102 9.36 -5.92 21.05
C GLN A 102 7.96 -5.90 20.40
N ALA A 103 7.86 -5.50 19.14
CA ALA A 103 6.60 -5.53 18.40
C ALA A 103 6.06 -6.95 18.24
N ALA A 104 6.95 -7.92 18.00
CA ALA A 104 6.55 -9.32 17.80
C ALA A 104 6.02 -9.99 19.09
N THR A 105 6.43 -9.52 20.26
CA THR A 105 6.05 -10.08 21.56
C THR A 105 5.08 -9.22 22.36
N ALA A 106 4.71 -8.03 21.84
CA ALA A 106 3.80 -7.12 22.51
C ALA A 106 2.50 -7.83 22.90
N ASP A 107 2.12 -7.72 24.14
CA ASP A 107 0.92 -8.33 24.68
C ASP A 107 -0.29 -7.35 24.67
N ALA A 108 -1.42 -7.81 25.15
CA ALA A 108 -2.64 -7.00 25.19
C ALA A 108 -2.52 -5.79 26.13
N GLU A 109 -1.69 -5.86 27.18
CA GLU A 109 -1.49 -4.77 28.13
C GLU A 109 -0.66 -3.63 27.50
N GLU A 110 0.41 -3.97 26.79
CA GLU A 110 1.23 -3.00 26.05
C GLU A 110 0.42 -2.31 24.93
N LEU A 111 -0.38 -3.07 24.18
CA LEU A 111 -1.27 -2.51 23.16
C LEU A 111 -2.36 -1.62 23.80
N HIS A 112 -2.89 -2.02 24.98
CA HIS A 112 -3.86 -1.21 25.71
C HIS A 112 -3.26 0.13 26.15
N ALA A 113 -2.05 0.12 26.67
CA ALA A 113 -1.37 1.36 27.06
C ALA A 113 -1.22 2.34 25.90
N LEU A 114 -0.87 1.86 24.69
CA LEU A 114 -0.76 2.68 23.49
C LEU A 114 -2.11 3.24 23.02
N ALA A 115 -3.11 2.37 22.87
CA ALA A 115 -4.46 2.78 22.46
C ALA A 115 -5.07 3.78 23.46
N ARG A 116 -4.90 3.53 24.76
CA ARG A 116 -5.37 4.39 25.84
C ARG A 116 -4.67 5.74 25.83
N ALA A 117 -3.36 5.78 25.62
CA ALA A 117 -2.61 7.02 25.52
C ALA A 117 -3.12 7.92 24.38
N LEU A 118 -3.48 7.32 23.22
CA LEU A 118 -4.07 8.04 22.10
C LEU A 118 -5.50 8.49 22.42
N TYR A 119 -6.33 7.57 22.94
CA TYR A 119 -7.72 7.83 23.31
C TYR A 119 -7.83 8.99 24.32
N GLU A 120 -7.08 8.95 25.43
CA GLU A 120 -7.13 9.96 26.48
C GLU A 120 -6.69 11.35 26.01
N ARG A 121 -5.73 11.42 25.06
CA ARG A 121 -5.31 12.71 24.49
C ARG A 121 -6.38 13.30 23.58
N LEU A 122 -6.98 12.47 22.73
CA LEU A 122 -8.00 12.91 21.79
C LEU A 122 -9.32 13.27 22.49
N THR A 123 -9.72 12.55 23.53
CA THR A 123 -10.94 12.82 24.28
C THR A 123 -10.91 14.10 25.13
N ARG A 124 -9.74 14.72 25.31
CA ARG A 124 -9.65 16.06 25.93
C ARG A 124 -10.32 17.15 25.10
N THR A 125 -10.32 17.01 23.80
CA THR A 125 -10.83 18.00 22.84
C THR A 125 -11.99 17.49 21.98
N HIS A 126 -12.18 16.17 21.90
CA HIS A 126 -13.19 15.54 21.07
C HIS A 126 -14.09 14.61 21.89
N ARG A 127 -15.38 14.53 21.55
CA ARG A 127 -16.37 13.76 22.36
C ARG A 127 -16.56 12.32 21.92
N ARG A 128 -16.33 12.02 20.61
CA ARG A 128 -16.51 10.68 20.07
C ARG A 128 -15.22 10.24 19.43
N VAL A 129 -14.49 9.44 20.17
CA VAL A 129 -13.17 8.91 19.77
C VAL A 129 -13.20 7.39 19.87
N GLU A 130 -12.85 6.70 18.82
CA GLU A 130 -12.44 5.30 18.87
C GLU A 130 -10.93 5.27 18.65
N ALA A 131 -10.20 4.51 19.47
CA ALA A 131 -8.76 4.33 19.30
C ALA A 131 -8.41 2.84 19.33
N TRP A 132 -7.39 2.44 18.58
CA TRP A 132 -6.91 1.05 18.58
C TRP A 132 -5.40 0.97 18.48
N ALA A 133 -4.86 -0.12 18.99
CA ALA A 133 -3.51 -0.57 18.74
C ALA A 133 -3.54 -2.04 18.34
N GLU A 134 -2.66 -2.43 17.44
CA GLU A 134 -2.59 -3.79 16.92
C GLU A 134 -1.15 -4.24 16.71
N ARG A 135 -0.94 -5.55 16.79
CA ARG A 135 0.26 -6.18 16.32
C ARG A 135 -0.10 -7.43 15.51
N SER A 136 0.65 -7.68 14.47
CA SER A 136 0.69 -8.94 13.74
C SER A 136 2.13 -9.46 13.72
N THR A 137 2.29 -10.75 13.94
CA THR A 137 3.59 -11.42 13.82
C THR A 137 3.42 -12.74 13.09
N GLY A 138 4.41 -13.12 12.30
CA GLY A 138 4.29 -14.32 11.52
C GLY A 138 5.58 -14.73 10.84
N SER A 139 5.47 -15.65 9.92
CA SER A 139 6.58 -16.14 9.11
C SER A 139 6.17 -16.36 7.66
N VAL A 140 7.12 -16.21 6.77
CA VAL A 140 6.99 -16.59 5.36
C VAL A 140 8.08 -17.61 5.06
N GLN A 141 7.70 -18.75 4.50
CA GLN A 141 8.60 -19.78 4.00
C GLN A 141 8.35 -19.99 2.51
N VAL A 142 9.42 -20.06 1.74
CA VAL A 142 9.38 -20.28 0.29
C VAL A 142 10.30 -21.45 -0.03
N ALA A 143 9.81 -22.42 -0.80
CA ALA A 143 10.64 -23.53 -1.26
C ALA A 143 10.30 -23.92 -2.70
N SER A 144 11.26 -24.49 -3.42
CA SER A 144 11.06 -24.95 -4.79
C SER A 144 11.84 -26.22 -5.12
N THR A 145 11.44 -26.92 -6.17
CA THR A 145 12.15 -28.08 -6.72
C THR A 145 13.52 -27.72 -7.34
N ARG A 146 13.87 -26.43 -7.45
CA ARG A 146 15.20 -25.93 -7.80
C ARG A 146 16.05 -25.58 -6.58
N SER A 147 15.76 -26.22 -5.45
CA SER A 147 16.52 -26.07 -4.20
C SER A 147 16.49 -24.68 -3.56
N VAL A 148 15.54 -23.82 -3.95
CA VAL A 148 15.23 -22.64 -3.13
C VAL A 148 14.63 -23.17 -1.83
N LEU A 149 15.19 -22.76 -0.71
CA LEU A 149 14.62 -22.94 0.63
C LEU A 149 14.98 -21.69 1.42
N ALA A 150 14.01 -20.84 1.63
CA ALA A 150 14.19 -19.55 2.27
C ALA A 150 13.02 -19.25 3.21
N GLY A 151 13.26 -18.42 4.21
CA GLY A 151 12.22 -17.97 5.11
C GLY A 151 12.65 -16.74 5.87
N TYR A 152 11.67 -15.99 6.32
CA TYR A 152 11.88 -14.83 7.17
C TYR A 152 10.66 -14.66 8.09
N GLU A 153 10.90 -14.02 9.22
CA GLU A 153 9.86 -13.64 10.17
C GLU A 153 9.44 -12.19 9.93
N VAL A 154 8.20 -11.89 10.26
CA VAL A 154 7.62 -10.56 10.11
C VAL A 154 6.99 -10.08 11.41
N SER A 155 7.03 -8.80 11.67
CA SER A 155 6.16 -8.14 12.62
C SER A 155 5.64 -6.83 12.02
N VAL A 156 4.40 -6.49 12.35
CA VAL A 156 3.80 -5.19 12.06
C VAL A 156 3.03 -4.76 13.30
N ALA A 157 3.26 -3.55 13.75
CA ALA A 157 2.46 -2.95 14.80
C ALA A 157 1.81 -1.65 14.29
N GLY A 158 0.58 -1.41 14.68
CA GLY A 158 -0.22 -0.28 14.27
C GLY A 158 -0.84 0.45 15.45
N LEU A 159 -1.13 1.72 15.22
CA LEU A 159 -1.85 2.60 16.16
C LEU A 159 -2.73 3.54 15.35
N GLY A 160 -3.98 3.74 15.75
CA GLY A 160 -4.87 4.62 15.04
C GLY A 160 -6.07 5.07 15.85
N ALA A 161 -6.78 6.05 15.28
CA ALA A 161 -8.03 6.54 15.83
C ALA A 161 -9.02 6.96 14.75
N VAL A 162 -10.29 6.95 15.15
CA VAL A 162 -11.39 7.58 14.42
C VAL A 162 -11.98 8.64 15.35
N VAL A 163 -12.05 9.88 14.86
CA VAL A 163 -12.62 11.01 15.61
C VAL A 163 -13.79 11.56 14.82
N GLU A 164 -14.97 11.58 15.43
CA GLU A 164 -16.16 12.20 14.82
C GLU A 164 -16.15 13.72 15.07
N SER A 165 -16.36 14.49 14.02
CA SER A 165 -16.48 15.95 14.10
C SER A 165 -17.80 16.33 14.74
N ILE A 166 -17.77 17.22 15.74
CA ILE A 166 -18.97 17.72 16.41
C ILE A 166 -19.45 18.97 15.67
N GLY A 167 -20.77 19.03 15.37
CA GLY A 167 -21.40 20.21 14.77
C GLY A 167 -21.46 20.23 13.25
N ALA A 168 -20.96 19.22 12.58
CA ALA A 168 -21.13 19.03 11.14
C ALA A 168 -21.75 17.64 10.90
N GLU A 169 -23.08 17.57 10.78
CA GLU A 169 -23.79 16.30 10.52
C GLU A 169 -23.37 15.62 9.22
N SER A 170 -22.68 16.32 8.32
CA SER A 170 -22.19 15.84 7.03
C SER A 170 -20.69 15.59 6.97
N ALA A 171 -19.92 15.95 8.01
CA ALA A 171 -18.46 15.75 7.97
C ALA A 171 -18.09 14.28 8.18
N PRO A 172 -17.24 13.70 7.34
CA PRO A 172 -16.78 12.34 7.53
C PRO A 172 -15.91 12.26 8.80
N PRO A 173 -15.86 11.08 9.45
CA PRO A 173 -14.99 10.90 10.60
C PRO A 173 -13.51 11.07 10.21
N CYS A 174 -12.76 11.79 11.05
CA CYS A 174 -11.31 11.94 10.88
C CYS A 174 -10.62 10.63 11.28
N ARG A 175 -9.97 9.98 10.32
CA ARG A 175 -9.21 8.75 10.52
C ARG A 175 -7.73 9.03 10.47
N VAL A 176 -7.01 8.59 11.49
CA VAL A 176 -5.54 8.64 11.54
C VAL A 176 -5.00 7.25 11.85
N HIS A 177 -3.89 6.90 11.22
CA HIS A 177 -3.28 5.59 11.40
C HIS A 177 -1.78 5.62 11.12
N TYR A 178 -1.03 4.86 11.90
CA TYR A 178 0.38 4.59 11.73
C TYR A 178 0.65 3.09 11.80
N ALA A 179 1.54 2.57 10.97
CA ALA A 179 2.01 1.20 11.05
C ALA A 179 3.51 1.12 10.69
N ALA A 180 4.23 0.26 11.39
CA ALA A 180 5.63 -0.02 11.17
C ALA A 180 5.96 -1.45 11.62
N VAL A 181 7.19 -1.90 11.36
CA VAL A 181 7.71 -3.17 11.89
C VAL A 181 7.95 -3.06 13.40
N ALA A 182 8.31 -1.88 13.89
CA ALA A 182 8.51 -1.60 15.31
C ALA A 182 7.20 -1.19 16.00
N LEU A 183 7.14 -1.42 17.32
CA LEU A 183 6.02 -0.98 18.14
C LEU A 183 5.94 0.56 18.15
N PRO A 184 4.74 1.16 17.97
CA PRO A 184 4.57 2.61 18.08
C PRO A 184 5.02 3.14 19.44
N ALA A 185 5.59 4.34 19.46
CA ALA A 185 6.04 5.04 20.66
C ALA A 185 5.14 6.25 20.98
N LEU A 186 5.35 6.90 22.12
CA LEU A 186 4.58 8.11 22.51
C LEU A 186 4.68 9.23 21.48
N ARG A 187 5.83 9.39 20.80
CA ARG A 187 5.97 10.35 19.70
C ARG A 187 5.01 10.08 18.52
N ASP A 188 4.67 8.81 18.28
CA ASP A 188 3.71 8.44 17.24
C ASP A 188 2.29 8.74 17.67
N VAL A 189 1.98 8.62 19.00
CA VAL A 189 0.74 9.09 19.59
C VAL A 189 0.59 10.60 19.39
N GLU A 190 1.61 11.39 19.76
CA GLU A 190 1.61 12.85 19.63
C GLU A 190 1.43 13.27 18.17
N ARG A 191 2.16 12.65 17.25
CA ARG A 191 2.00 12.90 15.83
C ARG A 191 0.57 12.65 15.32
N LEU A 192 -0.09 11.56 15.77
CA LEU A 192 -1.47 11.28 15.36
C LEU A 192 -2.45 12.30 15.97
N VAL A 193 -2.22 12.78 17.18
CA VAL A 193 -3.01 13.86 17.80
C VAL A 193 -2.86 15.15 17.00
N ASP A 194 -1.63 15.54 16.65
CA ASP A 194 -1.35 16.74 15.85
C ASP A 194 -2.01 16.63 14.46
N GLU A 195 -2.01 15.43 13.87
CA GLU A 195 -2.65 15.17 12.58
C GLU A 195 -4.19 15.34 12.66
N VAL A 196 -4.82 14.94 13.76
CA VAL A 196 -6.25 15.17 14.01
C VAL A 196 -6.54 16.65 14.17
N SER A 197 -5.75 17.36 15.00
CA SER A 197 -5.90 18.80 15.24
C SER A 197 -5.74 19.60 13.95
N ALA A 198 -4.69 19.31 13.16
CA ALA A 198 -4.48 19.97 11.87
C ALA A 198 -5.65 19.82 10.88
N ARG A 199 -6.46 18.75 11.03
CA ARG A 199 -7.66 18.55 10.21
C ARG A 199 -8.92 19.22 10.78
N LEU A 200 -9.09 19.21 12.08
CA LEU A 200 -10.32 19.62 12.73
C LEU A 200 -10.34 21.09 13.18
N ASP A 201 -9.19 21.66 13.54
CA ASP A 201 -9.10 23.03 14.09
C ASP A 201 -9.43 24.14 13.08
N PRO A 202 -9.09 24.03 11.76
CA PRO A 202 -9.46 25.09 10.82
C PRO A 202 -10.97 25.27 10.73
N PRO A 203 -11.50 26.53 10.79
CA PRO A 203 -12.93 26.82 10.75
C PRO A 203 -13.55 26.34 9.43
N ILE A 204 -14.81 25.91 9.50
CA ILE A 204 -15.58 25.57 8.29
C ILE A 204 -15.96 26.85 7.57
N LEU A 205 -15.68 26.91 6.27
CA LEU A 205 -16.05 28.01 5.42
C LEU A 205 -17.39 27.72 4.74
N THR A 206 -18.35 28.61 4.92
CA THR A 206 -19.62 28.59 4.20
C THR A 206 -19.57 29.51 2.99
N GLY A 207 -20.05 29.04 1.83
CA GLY A 207 -20.18 29.90 0.64
C GLY A 207 -18.87 30.22 -0.07
N ALA A 208 -17.87 29.36 -0.03
CA ALA A 208 -16.57 29.59 -0.68
C ALA A 208 -16.63 29.73 -2.23
N GLY A 209 -17.78 29.44 -2.83
CA GLY A 209 -18.01 29.49 -4.27
C GLY A 209 -17.26 28.41 -5.04
N ALA A 210 -17.45 28.36 -6.35
CA ALA A 210 -16.73 27.44 -7.21
C ALA A 210 -15.24 27.79 -7.25
N ILE A 211 -14.38 26.81 -6.97
CA ILE A 211 -12.92 26.99 -7.01
C ILE A 211 -12.41 26.80 -8.43
N GLY A 212 -13.07 25.92 -9.20
CA GLY A 212 -12.76 25.68 -10.60
C GLY A 212 -11.43 24.96 -10.83
N SER A 213 -10.74 25.30 -11.90
CA SER A 213 -9.44 24.73 -12.25
C SER A 213 -8.33 25.66 -11.76
N GLY A 214 -7.50 25.19 -10.85
CA GLY A 214 -6.36 25.90 -10.29
C GLY A 214 -5.34 24.94 -9.72
N PRO A 215 -4.22 25.43 -9.17
CA PRO A 215 -3.24 24.57 -8.51
C PRO A 215 -3.85 23.93 -7.27
N VAL A 216 -3.60 22.63 -7.14
CA VAL A 216 -4.03 21.82 -5.99
C VAL A 216 -2.77 21.35 -5.25
N TYR A 217 -2.67 21.71 -3.98
CA TYR A 217 -1.69 21.12 -3.07
C TYR A 217 -2.25 19.81 -2.52
N LEU A 218 -1.53 18.73 -2.74
CA LEU A 218 -1.85 17.39 -2.24
C LEU A 218 -0.86 17.05 -1.13
N ALA A 219 -1.35 16.87 0.09
CA ALA A 219 -0.54 16.32 1.17
C ALA A 219 -0.22 14.84 0.89
N PRO A 220 0.81 14.25 1.51
CA PRO A 220 1.27 12.89 1.20
C PRO A 220 0.18 11.81 1.23
N ARG A 221 -0.82 11.90 2.11
CA ARG A 221 -1.96 10.95 2.13
C ARG A 221 -2.84 11.10 0.89
N ALA A 222 -3.09 12.32 0.45
CA ALA A 222 -3.83 12.57 -0.78
C ALA A 222 -3.04 12.06 -2.00
N VAL A 223 -1.72 12.22 -2.01
CA VAL A 223 -0.83 11.65 -3.05
C VAL A 223 -0.93 10.12 -3.07
N ALA A 224 -0.94 9.46 -1.91
CA ALA A 224 -1.08 8.01 -1.81
C ALA A 224 -2.38 7.50 -2.45
N ALA A 225 -3.49 8.20 -2.20
CA ALA A 225 -4.78 7.88 -2.80
C ALA A 225 -4.80 8.16 -4.31
N LEU A 226 -4.23 9.29 -4.76
CA LEU A 226 -4.13 9.66 -6.18
C LEU A 226 -3.31 8.62 -6.97
N LEU A 227 -2.23 8.10 -6.42
CA LEU A 227 -1.35 7.12 -7.09
C LEU A 227 -1.94 5.72 -7.20
N ARG A 228 -3.10 5.43 -6.62
CA ARG A 228 -3.70 4.08 -6.68
C ARG A 228 -3.82 3.50 -8.10
N PRO A 229 -4.34 4.21 -9.12
CA PRO A 229 -4.39 3.68 -10.50
C PRO A 229 -3.00 3.58 -11.14
N VAL A 230 -2.08 4.46 -10.79
CA VAL A 230 -0.70 4.41 -11.30
C VAL A 230 0.01 3.15 -10.79
N ARG A 231 -0.18 2.80 -9.51
CA ARG A 231 0.35 1.56 -8.93
C ARG A 231 -0.14 0.32 -9.67
N ALA A 232 -1.42 0.28 -10.03
CA ALA A 232 -1.97 -0.81 -10.85
C ALA A 232 -1.36 -0.81 -12.26
N ALA A 233 -1.30 0.35 -12.92
CA ALA A 233 -0.76 0.51 -14.26
C ALA A 233 0.73 0.15 -14.38
N LEU A 234 1.50 0.31 -13.30
CA LEU A 234 2.92 -0.05 -13.21
C LEU A 234 3.16 -1.57 -13.06
N THR A 235 2.09 -2.39 -13.04
CA THR A 235 2.25 -3.85 -13.02
C THR A 235 2.24 -4.45 -14.43
N GLY A 236 3.17 -5.36 -14.70
CA GLY A 236 3.22 -6.12 -15.94
C GLY A 236 1.97 -6.97 -16.15
N TYR A 237 1.26 -7.34 -15.08
CA TYR A 237 -0.01 -8.06 -15.16
C TYR A 237 -1.09 -7.25 -15.89
N GLU A 238 -1.31 -5.99 -15.50
CA GLU A 238 -2.27 -5.11 -16.18
C GLU A 238 -1.84 -4.78 -17.62
N ALA A 239 -0.52 -4.69 -17.85
CA ALA A 239 0.02 -4.49 -19.19
C ALA A 239 -0.23 -5.70 -20.11
N LEU A 240 -0.05 -6.93 -19.61
CA LEU A 240 -0.34 -8.16 -20.37
C LEU A 240 -1.82 -8.26 -20.73
N LEU A 241 -2.71 -7.88 -19.84
CA LEU A 241 -4.15 -7.88 -20.09
C LEU A 241 -4.62 -6.73 -21.00
N GLY A 242 -3.70 -5.87 -21.46
CA GLY A 242 -4.03 -4.72 -22.29
C GLY A 242 -4.79 -3.61 -21.57
N ARG A 243 -4.78 -3.62 -20.23
CA ARG A 243 -5.52 -2.68 -19.40
C ARG A 243 -4.67 -1.51 -18.88
N SER A 244 -3.34 -1.64 -18.89
CA SER A 244 -2.45 -0.56 -18.49
C SER A 244 -2.23 0.44 -19.63
N PRO A 245 -2.43 1.75 -19.40
CA PRO A 245 -2.06 2.81 -20.36
C PRO A 245 -0.55 2.94 -20.56
N LEU A 246 0.26 2.25 -19.75
CA LEU A 246 1.72 2.21 -19.85
C LEU A 246 2.23 1.03 -20.68
N ARG A 247 1.34 0.18 -21.21
CA ARG A 247 1.71 -0.94 -22.06
C ARG A 247 2.48 -0.48 -23.29
N GLY A 248 3.66 -1.08 -23.53
CA GLY A 248 4.49 -0.79 -24.69
C GLY A 248 5.26 0.51 -24.61
N ARG A 249 5.21 1.23 -23.50
CA ARG A 249 5.81 2.55 -23.35
C ARG A 249 7.12 2.58 -22.54
N LEU A 250 7.77 1.43 -22.37
CA LEU A 250 9.10 1.36 -21.75
C LEU A 250 10.10 2.24 -22.53
N GLY A 251 10.83 3.08 -21.81
CA GLY A 251 11.77 4.05 -22.35
C GLY A 251 11.15 5.39 -22.75
N GLU A 252 9.82 5.53 -22.71
CA GLU A 252 9.13 6.78 -23.03
C GLU A 252 8.94 7.67 -21.82
N GLN A 253 8.89 9.00 -22.07
CA GLN A 253 8.42 9.98 -21.11
C GLN A 253 6.91 9.82 -20.92
N VAL A 254 6.47 9.32 -19.76
CA VAL A 254 5.05 9.04 -19.45
C VAL A 254 4.48 9.98 -18.39
N PHE A 255 5.36 10.62 -17.60
CA PHE A 255 5.01 11.58 -16.55
C PHE A 255 5.95 12.81 -16.59
N ASP A 256 5.65 13.82 -15.76
CA ASP A 256 6.51 14.97 -15.56
C ASP A 256 7.91 14.54 -15.07
N ARG A 257 8.93 15.28 -15.50
CA ARG A 257 10.35 15.00 -15.14
C ARG A 257 10.65 15.10 -13.64
N LYS A 258 9.78 15.73 -12.87
CA LYS A 258 9.90 15.80 -11.41
C LYS A 258 9.47 14.48 -10.72
N LEU A 259 8.87 13.55 -11.46
CA LEU A 259 8.38 12.29 -10.89
C LEU A 259 9.41 11.18 -11.06
N THR A 260 9.95 10.71 -9.96
CA THR A 260 10.71 9.45 -9.86
C THR A 260 10.00 8.53 -8.88
N LEU A 261 9.66 7.32 -9.34
CA LEU A 261 9.01 6.28 -8.54
C LEU A 261 9.87 5.03 -8.52
N LEU A 262 10.12 4.51 -7.33
CA LEU A 262 10.82 3.24 -7.14
C LEU A 262 10.05 2.34 -6.17
N ASP A 263 10.19 1.02 -6.32
CA ASP A 263 9.74 0.05 -5.34
C ASP A 263 10.95 -0.48 -4.56
N ASP A 264 10.90 -0.39 -3.22
CA ASP A 264 12.01 -0.72 -2.35
C ASP A 264 11.64 -1.79 -1.31
N PRO A 265 11.70 -3.08 -1.67
CA PRO A 265 11.43 -4.17 -0.73
C PRO A 265 12.46 -4.28 0.38
N LEU A 266 13.54 -3.52 0.32
CA LEU A 266 14.64 -3.54 1.31
C LEU A 266 14.61 -2.34 2.26
N ALA A 267 13.56 -1.49 2.19
CA ALA A 267 13.40 -0.35 3.09
C ALA A 267 13.34 -0.81 4.55
N PRO A 268 14.26 -0.36 5.45
CA PRO A 268 14.35 -0.91 6.80
C PRO A 268 13.08 -0.64 7.63
N GLY A 269 12.57 -1.66 8.32
CA GLY A 269 11.49 -1.51 9.29
C GLY A 269 10.13 -1.10 8.68
N ARG A 270 9.88 -1.46 7.41
CA ARG A 270 8.62 -1.14 6.74
C ARG A 270 7.75 -2.38 6.50
N PRO A 271 6.40 -2.24 6.58
CA PRO A 271 5.49 -3.38 6.48
C PRO A 271 5.57 -4.15 5.17
N GLY A 272 5.96 -3.51 4.07
CA GLY A 272 6.13 -4.14 2.75
C GLY A 272 7.49 -4.78 2.53
N SER A 273 8.43 -4.66 3.49
CA SER A 273 9.82 -5.13 3.30
C SER A 273 9.93 -6.64 3.38
N ARG A 274 10.78 -7.21 2.50
CA ARG A 274 11.00 -8.65 2.41
C ARG A 274 12.31 -8.97 1.67
N PRO A 275 13.05 -10.02 2.06
CA PRO A 275 14.32 -10.41 1.41
C PRO A 275 14.09 -11.21 0.11
N ILE A 276 12.92 -11.81 -0.05
CA ILE A 276 12.55 -12.69 -1.16
C ILE A 276 11.05 -12.56 -1.43
N ASP A 277 10.62 -12.66 -2.67
CA ASP A 277 9.19 -12.68 -3.01
C ASP A 277 8.60 -14.10 -2.88
N ASP A 278 7.28 -14.20 -3.06
CA ASP A 278 6.56 -15.48 -2.93
C ASP A 278 6.84 -16.46 -4.10
N ASP A 279 7.54 -16.02 -5.12
CA ASP A 279 8.01 -16.86 -6.24
C ASP A 279 9.45 -17.37 -6.05
N GLY A 280 10.09 -16.98 -4.95
CA GLY A 280 11.49 -17.34 -4.67
C GLY A 280 12.50 -16.45 -5.38
N VAL A 281 12.09 -15.31 -5.89
CA VAL A 281 12.99 -14.31 -6.50
C VAL A 281 13.51 -13.38 -5.42
N VAL A 282 14.84 -13.28 -5.32
CA VAL A 282 15.49 -12.40 -4.34
C VAL A 282 15.09 -10.95 -4.58
N SER A 283 14.70 -10.27 -3.50
CA SER A 283 14.23 -8.89 -3.54
C SER A 283 15.34 -7.90 -3.87
N ARG A 284 15.01 -6.89 -4.66
CA ARG A 284 15.89 -5.78 -5.00
C ARG A 284 15.08 -4.52 -5.22
N ARG A 285 15.70 -3.36 -5.01
CA ARG A 285 15.12 -2.08 -5.40
C ARG A 285 14.93 -2.03 -6.92
N VAL A 286 13.77 -1.56 -7.36
CA VAL A 286 13.43 -1.41 -8.77
C VAL A 286 12.94 0.03 -9.02
N THR A 287 13.63 0.79 -9.86
CA THR A 287 13.12 2.07 -10.36
C THR A 287 12.08 1.75 -11.43
N LEU A 288 10.86 2.21 -11.22
CA LEU A 288 9.73 2.02 -12.13
C LEU A 288 9.59 3.19 -13.09
N VAL A 289 9.80 4.39 -12.58
CA VAL A 289 9.81 5.65 -13.35
C VAL A 289 11.02 6.46 -12.91
N ASP A 290 11.87 6.85 -13.84
CA ASP A 290 13.03 7.73 -13.59
C ASP A 290 12.80 9.06 -14.29
N ARG A 291 12.64 10.12 -13.51
CA ARG A 291 12.38 11.48 -14.01
C ARG A 291 11.34 11.48 -15.13
N GLY A 292 10.21 10.84 -14.84
CA GLY A 292 9.06 10.72 -15.72
C GLY A 292 9.18 9.67 -16.83
N VAL A 293 10.35 9.06 -17.05
CA VAL A 293 10.56 8.00 -18.04
C VAL A 293 10.20 6.64 -17.43
N LEU A 294 9.34 5.87 -18.11
CA LEU A 294 9.00 4.51 -17.68
C LEU A 294 10.20 3.58 -17.89
N THR A 295 10.80 3.09 -16.81
CA THR A 295 12.00 2.25 -16.87
C THR A 295 11.71 0.77 -16.64
N ALA A 296 10.66 0.44 -15.88
CA ALA A 296 10.27 -0.93 -15.62
C ALA A 296 8.77 -1.05 -15.29
N LEU A 297 8.23 -2.25 -15.50
CA LEU A 297 6.96 -2.69 -14.95
C LEU A 297 7.23 -3.79 -13.92
N ALA A 298 6.58 -3.72 -12.78
CA ALA A 298 6.68 -4.76 -11.76
C ALA A 298 6.15 -6.09 -12.30
N SER A 299 6.87 -7.19 -12.10
CA SER A 299 6.51 -8.51 -12.62
C SER A 299 6.83 -9.64 -11.64
N ASP A 300 6.04 -10.71 -11.71
CA ASP A 300 6.29 -12.01 -11.09
C ASP A 300 6.84 -13.02 -12.11
N LEU A 301 7.02 -14.26 -11.72
CA LEU A 301 7.49 -15.30 -12.64
C LEU A 301 6.52 -15.59 -13.77
N LEU A 302 5.20 -15.52 -13.52
CA LEU A 302 4.20 -15.81 -14.55
C LEU A 302 4.10 -14.69 -15.58
N VAL A 303 4.13 -13.45 -15.13
CA VAL A 303 4.20 -12.28 -16.03
C VAL A 303 5.50 -12.32 -16.82
N GLY A 304 6.63 -12.62 -16.15
CA GLY A 304 7.93 -12.76 -16.78
C GLY A 304 7.94 -13.81 -17.88
N ALA A 305 7.40 -15.00 -17.60
CA ALA A 305 7.32 -16.09 -18.57
C ALA A 305 6.45 -15.72 -19.79
N ARG A 306 5.28 -15.10 -19.58
CA ARG A 306 4.39 -14.68 -20.66
C ARG A 306 4.94 -13.53 -21.50
N ALA A 307 5.63 -12.59 -20.86
CA ALA A 307 6.21 -11.42 -21.52
C ALA A 307 7.63 -11.68 -22.04
N GLN A 308 8.21 -12.85 -21.76
CA GLN A 308 9.60 -13.22 -22.07
C GLN A 308 10.63 -12.24 -21.50
N VAL A 309 10.39 -11.77 -20.26
CA VAL A 309 11.28 -10.88 -19.50
C VAL A 309 11.56 -11.48 -18.11
N PRO A 310 12.68 -11.17 -17.48
CA PRO A 310 12.94 -11.60 -16.11
C PRO A 310 11.91 -11.04 -15.11
N SER A 311 11.56 -11.83 -14.08
CA SER A 311 10.80 -11.34 -12.94
C SER A 311 11.55 -10.21 -12.24
N THR A 312 10.81 -9.23 -11.75
CA THR A 312 11.36 -8.14 -10.94
C THR A 312 11.28 -8.40 -9.43
N GLY A 313 10.77 -9.58 -9.01
CA GLY A 313 10.65 -9.94 -7.60
C GLY A 313 9.38 -9.38 -6.93
N HIS A 314 8.29 -9.31 -7.68
CA HIS A 314 7.03 -8.75 -7.19
C HIS A 314 5.89 -9.80 -7.11
N GLY A 315 6.25 -11.09 -6.98
CA GLY A 315 5.28 -12.16 -6.79
C GLY A 315 4.62 -12.12 -5.40
N TRP A 316 3.28 -12.19 -5.40
CA TRP A 316 2.44 -12.33 -4.20
C TRP A 316 1.49 -13.51 -4.35
N ARG A 317 1.45 -14.38 -3.35
CA ARG A 317 0.49 -15.48 -3.26
C ARG A 317 -0.69 -15.04 -2.40
N MET A 318 -1.88 -15.10 -2.99
CA MET A 318 -3.13 -14.73 -2.33
C MET A 318 -3.97 -15.97 -2.04
N PRO A 319 -4.79 -15.98 -0.99
CA PRO A 319 -5.78 -17.05 -0.79
C PRO A 319 -6.68 -17.17 -2.03
N ASN A 320 -6.95 -18.42 -2.45
CA ASN A 320 -7.87 -18.76 -3.54
C ASN A 320 -7.55 -18.13 -4.92
N ALA A 321 -6.31 -17.69 -5.15
CA ALA A 321 -5.93 -17.03 -6.38
C ALA A 321 -4.57 -17.52 -6.90
N ALA A 322 -4.37 -17.36 -8.20
CA ALA A 322 -3.05 -17.40 -8.80
C ALA A 322 -2.17 -16.28 -8.20
N THR A 323 -0.87 -16.40 -8.41
CA THR A 323 0.09 -15.32 -8.07
C THR A 323 -0.37 -13.99 -8.66
N ARG A 324 -0.20 -12.92 -7.91
CA ARG A 324 -0.42 -11.56 -8.36
C ARG A 324 0.87 -10.77 -8.27
N VAL A 325 1.00 -9.78 -9.14
CA VAL A 325 2.05 -8.78 -9.02
C VAL A 325 1.62 -7.73 -8.01
N GLY A 326 2.46 -7.46 -7.01
CA GLY A 326 2.20 -6.45 -6.00
C GLY A 326 3.45 -5.64 -5.67
N LEU A 327 3.34 -4.31 -5.66
CA LEU A 327 4.40 -3.44 -5.17
C LEU A 327 4.58 -3.65 -3.66
N THR A 328 5.80 -3.47 -3.19
CA THR A 328 6.20 -3.67 -1.79
C THR A 328 6.14 -2.35 -1.02
N ASN A 329 7.16 -1.53 -1.16
CA ASN A 329 7.23 -0.19 -0.60
C ASN A 329 7.45 0.81 -1.73
N LEU A 330 6.36 1.37 -2.26
CA LEU A 330 6.46 2.40 -3.29
C LEU A 330 7.01 3.69 -2.70
N ARG A 331 8.06 4.22 -3.29
CA ARG A 331 8.68 5.48 -2.86
C ARG A 331 8.67 6.47 -4.01
N MET A 332 8.35 7.73 -3.70
CA MET A 332 8.55 8.86 -4.59
C MET A 332 9.76 9.65 -4.09
N GLU A 333 10.70 9.95 -4.98
CA GLU A 333 11.82 10.82 -4.61
C GLU A 333 11.30 12.22 -4.24
N PRO A 334 11.70 12.76 -3.07
CA PRO A 334 11.30 14.09 -2.66
C PRO A 334 11.95 15.17 -3.55
N GLY A 335 11.28 16.30 -3.66
CA GLY A 335 11.85 17.52 -4.21
C GLY A 335 12.74 18.26 -3.20
N THR A 336 12.97 19.52 -3.47
CA THR A 336 13.82 20.37 -2.63
C THR A 336 13.03 21.45 -1.87
N GLU A 337 11.76 21.63 -2.20
CA GLU A 337 10.96 22.73 -1.69
C GLU A 337 10.27 22.37 -0.37
N ASP A 338 10.31 23.29 0.58
CA ASP A 338 9.61 23.17 1.85
C ASP A 338 8.08 23.22 1.65
N PRO A 339 7.29 22.36 2.32
CA PRO A 339 5.83 22.35 2.18
C PRO A 339 5.16 23.69 2.47
N GLY A 340 5.69 24.45 3.44
CA GLY A 340 5.19 25.78 3.76
C GLY A 340 5.47 26.77 2.61
N ALA A 341 6.63 26.65 1.95
CA ALA A 341 6.94 27.44 0.76
C ALA A 341 6.04 27.09 -0.42
N LEU A 342 5.72 25.78 -0.60
CA LEU A 342 4.78 25.35 -1.61
C LEU A 342 3.37 25.93 -1.40
N LEU A 343 2.88 25.93 -0.16
CA LEU A 343 1.61 26.55 0.20
C LEU A 343 1.69 28.07 0.03
N GLY A 344 2.80 28.69 0.46
CA GLY A 344 3.06 30.13 0.34
C GLY A 344 3.04 30.64 -1.11
N GLY A 345 3.42 29.78 -2.05
CA GLY A 345 3.38 30.07 -3.49
C GLY A 345 1.95 30.07 -4.10
N LEU A 346 0.94 29.59 -3.39
CA LEU A 346 -0.43 29.56 -3.88
C LEU A 346 -1.12 30.91 -3.63
N SER A 347 -1.30 31.71 -4.68
CA SER A 347 -2.11 32.94 -4.59
C SER A 347 -3.57 32.62 -4.25
N ARG A 348 -4.13 31.62 -4.89
CA ARG A 348 -5.42 30.98 -4.58
C ARG A 348 -5.40 29.53 -5.06
N GLY A 349 -5.82 28.59 -4.21
CA GLY A 349 -5.85 27.17 -4.50
C GLY A 349 -6.54 26.37 -3.41
N VAL A 350 -6.44 25.06 -3.51
CA VAL A 350 -6.98 24.12 -2.50
C VAL A 350 -5.86 23.24 -1.99
N MET A 351 -5.77 23.11 -0.67
CA MET A 351 -4.98 22.08 -0.02
C MET A 351 -5.86 20.89 0.29
N ILE A 352 -5.44 19.70 -0.12
CA ILE A 352 -6.11 18.42 0.11
C ILE A 352 -5.24 17.57 1.02
N GLN A 353 -5.76 17.18 2.18
CA GLN A 353 -5.04 16.29 3.11
C GLN A 353 -5.34 14.82 2.87
N ASP A 354 -6.54 14.49 2.41
CA ASP A 354 -6.93 13.11 2.15
C ASP A 354 -7.91 13.04 0.97
N LEU A 355 -7.93 11.88 0.31
CA LEU A 355 -8.78 11.61 -0.85
C LEU A 355 -9.45 10.25 -0.70
N GLU A 356 -10.74 10.20 -0.98
CA GLU A 356 -11.53 8.99 -1.07
C GLU A 356 -12.01 8.76 -2.51
N TRP A 357 -12.00 7.50 -2.93
CA TRP A 357 -12.47 7.12 -4.27
C TRP A 357 -14.00 7.11 -4.32
N GLY A 358 -14.57 7.96 -5.19
CA GLY A 358 -15.99 8.00 -5.48
C GLY A 358 -16.41 6.98 -6.54
N GLY A 359 -17.73 6.82 -6.72
CA GLY A 359 -18.28 6.04 -7.82
C GLY A 359 -18.08 6.71 -9.18
N GLY A 360 -18.18 5.92 -10.27
CA GLY A 360 -18.07 6.44 -11.65
C GLY A 360 -16.64 6.63 -12.18
N ALA A 361 -15.62 6.32 -11.39
CA ALA A 361 -14.23 6.35 -11.82
C ALA A 361 -13.87 5.13 -12.68
N ASN A 362 -12.97 5.32 -13.65
CA ASN A 362 -12.28 4.23 -14.34
C ASN A 362 -10.79 4.28 -13.98
N PRO A 363 -10.36 3.62 -12.90
CA PRO A 363 -8.99 3.71 -12.42
C PRO A 363 -7.94 3.29 -13.44
N LEU A 364 -8.24 2.29 -14.27
CA LEU A 364 -7.29 1.80 -15.28
C LEU A 364 -7.11 2.79 -16.43
N ALA A 365 -8.15 3.53 -16.81
CA ALA A 365 -8.05 4.64 -17.76
C ALA A 365 -7.52 5.94 -17.12
N GLY A 366 -7.34 5.95 -15.80
CA GLY A 366 -6.91 7.13 -15.04
C GLY A 366 -8.00 8.15 -14.73
N THR A 367 -9.23 7.97 -15.21
CA THR A 367 -10.34 8.85 -14.90
C THR A 367 -10.74 8.72 -13.43
N VAL A 368 -10.77 9.83 -12.72
CA VAL A 368 -11.04 9.85 -11.29
C VAL A 368 -12.18 10.80 -10.93
N VAL A 369 -12.95 10.35 -9.95
CA VAL A 369 -13.87 11.15 -9.15
C VAL A 369 -13.47 10.93 -7.71
N LEU A 370 -12.86 11.91 -7.09
CA LEU A 370 -12.26 11.80 -5.76
C LEU A 370 -12.97 12.75 -4.81
N ARG A 371 -13.50 12.23 -3.72
CA ARG A 371 -13.99 13.05 -2.62
C ARG A 371 -12.81 13.48 -1.77
N ALA A 372 -12.81 14.75 -1.38
CA ALA A 372 -11.80 15.32 -0.50
C ALA A 372 -12.42 15.69 0.85
N PRO A 373 -12.51 14.76 1.79
CA PRO A 373 -13.13 15.02 3.09
C PRO A 373 -12.40 16.10 3.89
N TRP A 374 -11.09 16.24 3.65
CA TRP A 374 -10.22 17.19 4.31
C TRP A 374 -9.56 18.10 3.28
N ALA A 375 -10.35 19.09 2.83
CA ALA A 375 -9.96 20.11 1.86
C ALA A 375 -9.99 21.49 2.50
N TYR A 376 -9.05 22.36 2.13
CA TYR A 376 -8.91 23.71 2.71
C TYR A 376 -8.69 24.73 1.61
N LEU A 377 -9.35 25.88 1.74
CA LEU A 377 -9.08 27.03 0.90
C LEU A 377 -7.75 27.66 1.30
N VAL A 378 -6.89 27.87 0.31
CA VAL A 378 -5.62 28.61 0.47
C VAL A 378 -5.72 29.91 -0.32
N GLU A 379 -5.48 31.05 0.33
CA GLU A 379 -5.41 32.37 -0.32
C GLU A 379 -4.23 33.14 0.23
N GLY A 380 -3.37 33.62 -0.68
CA GLY A 380 -2.15 34.31 -0.32
C GLY A 380 -1.20 33.46 0.54
N GLY A 381 -1.14 32.16 0.25
CA GLY A 381 -0.30 31.20 0.99
C GLY A 381 -0.81 30.80 2.37
N LEU A 382 -2.01 31.25 2.78
CA LEU A 382 -2.56 30.98 4.10
C LEU A 382 -3.82 30.11 4.00
N ILE A 383 -3.93 29.11 4.86
CA ILE A 383 -5.16 28.32 5.04
C ILE A 383 -6.22 29.24 5.65
N ARG A 384 -7.32 29.47 4.90
CA ARG A 384 -8.45 30.31 5.35
C ARG A 384 -9.47 29.53 6.13
N GLY A 385 -9.62 28.24 5.83
CA GLY A 385 -10.54 27.34 6.53
C GLY A 385 -10.83 26.09 5.72
N ARG A 386 -11.63 25.20 6.30
CA ARG A 386 -12.03 23.92 5.74
C ARG A 386 -13.21 24.10 4.77
N LEU A 387 -13.12 23.43 3.64
CA LEU A 387 -14.20 23.32 2.64
C LEU A 387 -14.97 22.01 2.85
N GLU A 388 -16.26 22.02 2.67
CA GLU A 388 -17.13 20.84 2.72
C GLU A 388 -17.63 20.45 1.33
N GLY A 389 -17.96 19.17 1.12
CA GLY A 389 -18.51 18.67 -0.14
C GLY A 389 -17.54 18.76 -1.33
N VAL A 390 -16.23 18.77 -1.07
CA VAL A 390 -15.23 18.92 -2.14
C VAL A 390 -15.07 17.62 -2.92
N THR A 391 -15.20 17.72 -4.24
CA THR A 391 -14.98 16.64 -5.19
C THR A 391 -14.01 17.10 -6.27
N LEU A 392 -13.02 16.24 -6.57
CA LEU A 392 -12.03 16.45 -7.62
C LEU A 392 -12.32 15.53 -8.80
N PHE A 393 -12.20 16.10 -10.01
CA PHE A 393 -12.37 15.39 -11.28
C PHE A 393 -11.12 15.56 -12.12
N GLY A 394 -10.74 14.53 -12.86
CA GLY A 394 -9.61 14.61 -13.77
C GLY A 394 -9.13 13.25 -14.27
N ASN A 395 -7.98 13.27 -14.92
CA ASN A 395 -7.24 12.06 -15.29
C ASN A 395 -5.89 12.08 -14.59
N VAL A 396 -5.63 11.05 -13.77
CA VAL A 396 -4.39 10.99 -12.95
C VAL A 396 -3.13 11.00 -13.81
N PHE A 397 -3.15 10.32 -14.97
CA PHE A 397 -1.98 10.28 -15.87
C PHE A 397 -1.70 11.66 -16.48
N GLU A 398 -2.75 12.45 -16.77
CA GLU A 398 -2.59 13.83 -17.24
C GLU A 398 -2.14 14.78 -16.12
N VAL A 399 -2.70 14.61 -14.92
CA VAL A 399 -2.32 15.39 -13.72
C VAL A 399 -0.85 15.19 -13.37
N LEU A 400 -0.35 13.94 -13.43
CA LEU A 400 1.05 13.65 -13.17
C LEU A 400 2.01 14.10 -14.29
N ASN A 401 1.50 14.56 -15.42
CA ASN A 401 2.26 15.31 -16.43
C ASN A 401 2.26 16.82 -16.17
N ARG A 402 1.59 17.31 -15.13
CA ARG A 402 1.46 18.72 -14.76
C ARG A 402 1.82 18.95 -13.29
N ILE A 403 2.93 18.33 -12.84
CA ILE A 403 3.46 18.54 -11.50
C ILE A 403 4.15 19.89 -11.49
N ALA A 404 3.58 20.86 -10.77
CA ALA A 404 4.19 22.18 -10.59
C ALA A 404 5.40 22.09 -9.64
N ALA A 405 5.24 21.39 -8.51
CA ALA A 405 6.31 21.22 -7.53
C ALA A 405 6.16 19.92 -6.72
N VAL A 406 7.27 19.46 -6.14
CA VAL A 406 7.37 18.31 -5.23
C VAL A 406 8.00 18.77 -3.93
N GLY A 407 7.36 18.44 -2.80
CA GLY A 407 7.86 18.81 -1.47
C GLY A 407 9.06 17.98 -1.03
N ASN A 408 9.76 18.47 0.00
CA ASN A 408 10.88 17.79 0.65
C ASN A 408 10.46 17.08 1.94
N ASP A 409 9.17 16.76 2.09
CA ASP A 409 8.49 16.24 3.26
C ASP A 409 7.99 14.78 3.11
N PRO A 410 8.80 13.82 2.66
CA PRO A 410 8.32 12.46 2.46
C PRO A 410 7.90 11.83 3.79
N ILE A 411 6.69 11.29 3.84
CA ILE A 411 6.20 10.51 4.97
C ILE A 411 5.70 9.14 4.51
N TRP A 412 5.72 8.19 5.42
CA TRP A 412 5.16 6.87 5.18
C TRP A 412 3.64 6.87 5.39
N VAL A 413 2.92 6.47 4.34
CA VAL A 413 1.47 6.22 4.34
C VAL A 413 1.27 4.75 4.00
N GLY A 414 1.12 3.90 5.01
CA GLY A 414 1.16 2.45 4.85
C GLY A 414 2.51 1.99 4.25
N ALA A 415 2.46 1.29 3.13
CA ALA A 415 3.65 0.85 2.38
C ALA A 415 4.06 1.84 1.26
N GLN A 416 3.86 3.13 1.47
CA GLN A 416 4.23 4.17 0.50
C GLN A 416 4.96 5.31 1.22
N GLU A 417 6.13 5.72 0.72
CA GLU A 417 6.85 6.92 1.16
C GLU A 417 6.68 8.01 0.11
N LEU A 418 5.95 9.05 0.46
CA LEU A 418 5.50 10.06 -0.49
C LEU A 418 5.65 11.47 0.08
N PRO A 419 6.15 12.43 -0.70
CA PRO A 419 6.13 13.85 -0.37
C PRO A 419 4.79 14.49 -0.76
N SER A 420 4.59 15.73 -0.35
CA SER A 420 3.53 16.59 -0.89
C SER A 420 3.78 16.95 -2.36
N LEU A 421 2.70 17.24 -3.09
CA LEU A 421 2.74 17.67 -4.49
C LEU A 421 1.90 18.94 -4.69
N VAL A 422 2.34 19.81 -5.57
CA VAL A 422 1.48 20.80 -6.22
C VAL A 422 1.25 20.36 -7.66
N VAL A 423 -0.03 20.19 -8.02
CA VAL A 423 -0.41 19.72 -9.37
C VAL A 423 -1.43 20.64 -10.01
N GLU A 424 -1.50 20.57 -11.33
CA GLU A 424 -2.52 21.24 -12.15
C GLU A 424 -3.34 20.21 -12.93
N GLY A 425 -4.50 20.62 -13.44
CA GLY A 425 -5.35 19.77 -14.29
C GLY A 425 -6.42 19.00 -13.55
N LEU A 426 -6.59 19.21 -12.24
CA LEU A 426 -7.76 18.78 -11.50
C LEU A 426 -8.82 19.88 -11.52
N THR A 427 -10.07 19.49 -11.74
CA THR A 427 -11.23 20.36 -11.54
C THR A 427 -11.76 20.12 -10.13
N VAL A 428 -11.89 21.19 -9.36
CA VAL A 428 -12.39 21.17 -7.99
C VAL A 428 -13.82 21.71 -7.96
N ALA A 429 -14.77 20.87 -7.59
CA ALA A 429 -16.14 21.26 -7.28
C ALA A 429 -16.34 21.27 -5.77
N CYS A 430 -17.10 22.22 -5.28
CA CYS A 430 -17.49 22.33 -3.89
C CYS A 430 -19.02 22.44 -3.83
N ASP A 431 -19.66 21.73 -2.92
CA ASP A 431 -21.10 21.91 -2.68
C ASP A 431 -21.35 23.35 -2.20
N ARG A 432 -22.48 23.94 -2.59
CA ARG A 432 -22.83 25.33 -2.29
C ARG A 432 -23.31 25.52 -0.87
#